data_0ada33a41fa173c4103096cfe8d8433c
#
_entry.id   0ada33a41fa173c4103096cfe8d8433c
#
_cell.length_a   1.000
_cell.length_b   1.000
_cell.length_c   1.000
_cell.angle_alpha   90.00
_cell.angle_beta   90.00
_cell.angle_gamma   90.00
#
_symmetry.space_group_name_H-M   'P 1'
#
loop_
_entity.id
_entity.type
_entity.pdbx_description
1 polymer ?
#
loop_
_entity_poly.entity_id
_entity_poly.type
_entity_poly.pdbx_seq_one_letter_code
_entity_poly.pdbx_strand_id
1 'polypeptide(L)'
;NRPQSLLDLGCGYGFLACAAAQQGFEQITATDNNAAALNACTKNFAALEVNGTVISGDAGSQLEERFDAIICNPPFHQGFNIDSELTAKFLTASKRLLAPKGRALFVVNNFIALEKKALDYFPRVREVARSGSFKLIMVSLKG
;
A
#
# COMPACT_ATOMS: atom_id res chain seq x y z
N ASN A 1 -13.24 14.22 15.55
CA ASN A 1 -12.44 13.62 14.47
C ASN A 1 -11.80 12.32 14.96
N ARG A 2 -12.01 11.24 14.23
CA ARG A 2 -11.34 9.98 14.54
C ARG A 2 -9.91 9.97 14.01
N PRO A 3 -9.02 9.18 14.62
CA PRO A 3 -7.67 9.01 14.09
C PRO A 3 -7.69 8.48 12.66
N GLN A 4 -6.76 8.95 11.83
CA GLN A 4 -6.61 8.45 10.47
C GLN A 4 -5.84 7.13 10.48
N SER A 5 -6.41 6.12 9.82
CA SER A 5 -5.78 4.80 9.72
C SER A 5 -5.09 4.62 8.38
N LEU A 6 -3.92 3.97 8.43
CA LEU A 6 -3.13 3.70 7.23
C LEU A 6 -2.65 2.26 7.22
N LEU A 7 -2.76 1.64 6.08
CA LEU A 7 -2.21 0.30 5.82
C LEU A 7 -1.05 0.42 4.82
N ASP A 8 0.11 -0.10 5.21
CA ASP A 8 1.23 -0.30 4.30
C ASP A 8 1.15 -1.76 3.80
N LEU A 9 0.63 -1.93 2.61
CA LEU A 9 0.33 -3.23 2.02
C LEU A 9 1.54 -3.72 1.23
N GLY A 10 2.23 -4.75 1.73
CA GLY A 10 3.52 -5.17 1.21
C GLY A 10 4.61 -4.25 1.74
N CYS A 11 4.75 -4.18 3.06
CA CYS A 11 5.52 -3.13 3.72
C CYS A 11 7.04 -3.22 3.55
N GLY A 12 7.57 -4.37 3.19
CA GLY A 12 9.02 -4.56 3.19
C GLY A 12 9.59 -4.24 4.57
N TYR A 13 10.60 -3.39 4.62
CA TYR A 13 11.20 -2.99 5.89
C TYR A 13 10.47 -1.81 6.57
N GLY A 14 9.36 -1.34 6.01
CA GLY A 14 8.48 -0.38 6.68
C GLY A 14 8.81 1.09 6.44
N PHE A 15 9.58 1.41 5.43
CA PHE A 15 9.99 2.79 5.14
C PHE A 15 8.79 3.72 4.90
N LEU A 16 7.83 3.29 4.08
CA LEU A 16 6.65 4.11 3.77
C LEU A 16 5.74 4.28 4.99
N ALA A 17 5.58 3.23 5.80
CA ALA A 17 4.78 3.29 7.02
C ALA A 17 5.39 4.27 8.02
N CYS A 18 6.72 4.25 8.19
CA CYS A 18 7.41 5.18 9.08
C CYS A 18 7.27 6.62 8.59
N ALA A 19 7.39 6.84 7.28
CA ALA A 19 7.19 8.18 6.71
C ALA A 19 5.77 8.69 6.94
N ALA A 20 4.77 7.81 6.81
CA ALA A 20 3.37 8.16 7.07
C ALA A 20 3.14 8.54 8.52
N ALA A 21 3.78 7.84 9.45
CA ALA A 21 3.69 8.17 10.88
C ALA A 21 4.17 9.59 11.14
N GLN A 22 5.23 10.01 10.46
CA GLN A 22 5.77 11.37 10.58
C GLN A 22 4.82 12.42 10.00
N GLN A 23 3.90 12.01 9.11
CA GLN A 23 2.91 12.91 8.53
C GLN A 23 1.61 12.97 9.34
N GLY A 24 1.55 12.30 10.48
CA GLY A 24 0.44 12.43 11.41
C GLY A 24 -0.58 11.30 11.39
N PHE A 25 -0.34 10.22 10.67
CA PHE A 25 -1.21 9.05 10.78
C PHE A 25 -1.02 8.40 12.15
N GLU A 26 -2.12 8.17 12.83
CA GLU A 26 -2.08 7.69 14.23
C GLU A 26 -2.27 6.19 14.36
N GLN A 27 -2.96 5.57 13.41
CA GLN A 27 -3.21 4.14 13.40
C GLN A 27 -2.57 3.53 12.18
N ILE A 28 -1.41 2.90 12.37
CA ILE A 28 -0.62 2.35 11.26
C ILE A 28 -0.54 0.85 11.38
N THR A 29 -0.88 0.17 10.30
CA THR A 29 -0.73 -1.28 10.16
C THR A 29 0.17 -1.55 8.96
N ALA A 30 1.14 -2.43 9.13
CA ALA A 30 2.02 -2.85 8.05
C ALA A 30 1.91 -4.37 7.89
N THR A 31 1.85 -4.84 6.67
CA THR A 31 1.75 -6.28 6.41
C THR A 31 2.63 -6.70 5.24
N ASP A 32 3.15 -7.91 5.31
CA ASP A 32 3.97 -8.53 4.28
C ASP A 32 3.90 -10.04 4.46
N ASN A 33 4.24 -10.79 3.43
CA ASN A 33 4.32 -12.24 3.52
C ASN A 33 5.75 -12.75 3.75
N ASN A 34 6.73 -11.87 3.78
CA ASN A 34 8.13 -12.21 3.94
C ASN A 34 8.56 -12.01 5.40
N ALA A 35 9.00 -13.07 6.05
CA ALA A 35 9.37 -13.05 7.48
C ALA A 35 10.53 -12.07 7.76
N ALA A 36 11.52 -12.02 6.87
CA ALA A 36 12.65 -11.10 7.04
C ALA A 36 12.21 -9.66 6.93
N ALA A 37 11.28 -9.36 6.01
CA ALA A 37 10.72 -8.02 5.85
C ALA A 37 9.93 -7.62 7.10
N LEU A 38 9.12 -8.50 7.63
CA LEU A 38 8.34 -8.24 8.85
C LEU A 38 9.25 -7.95 10.05
N ASN A 39 10.32 -8.72 10.18
CA ASN A 39 11.29 -8.50 11.25
C ASN A 39 11.98 -7.14 11.12
N ALA A 40 12.40 -6.78 9.92
CA ALA A 40 13.02 -5.48 9.64
C ALA A 40 12.04 -4.33 9.89
N CYS A 41 10.79 -4.48 9.47
CA CYS A 41 9.74 -3.49 9.70
C CYS A 41 9.50 -3.27 11.19
N THR A 42 9.40 -4.36 11.96
CA THR A 42 9.22 -4.29 13.41
C THR A 42 10.37 -3.55 14.09
N LYS A 43 11.60 -3.82 13.67
CA LYS A 43 12.77 -3.16 14.21
C LYS A 43 12.78 -1.65 13.88
N ASN A 44 12.40 -1.30 12.65
CA ASN A 44 12.34 0.10 12.24
C ASN A 44 11.25 0.86 12.98
N PHE A 45 10.10 0.23 13.22
CA PHE A 45 9.04 0.84 14.01
C PHE A 45 9.53 1.15 15.43
N ALA A 46 10.22 0.19 16.05
CA ALA A 46 10.76 0.40 17.39
C ALA A 46 11.83 1.51 17.42
N ALA A 47 12.74 1.49 16.44
CA ALA A 47 13.83 2.47 16.38
C ALA A 47 13.32 3.90 16.16
N LEU A 48 12.24 4.08 15.40
CA LEU A 48 11.67 5.38 15.07
C LEU A 48 10.47 5.72 15.94
N GLU A 49 10.19 4.91 16.95
CA GLU A 49 9.09 5.10 17.90
C GLU A 49 7.73 5.21 17.22
N VAL A 50 7.53 4.42 16.16
CA VAL A 50 6.25 4.33 15.45
C VAL A 50 5.33 3.39 16.23
N ASN A 51 4.19 3.89 16.64
CA ASN A 51 3.18 3.08 17.31
C ASN A 51 2.29 2.44 16.24
N GLY A 52 2.68 1.26 15.78
CA GLY A 52 1.98 0.56 14.73
C GLY A 52 1.94 -0.94 14.96
N THR A 53 1.17 -1.62 14.12
CA THR A 53 1.01 -3.08 14.16
C THR A 53 1.63 -3.69 12.92
N VAL A 54 2.44 -4.73 13.09
CA VAL A 54 3.05 -5.46 11.97
C VAL A 54 2.45 -6.84 11.94
N ILE A 55 1.80 -7.20 10.81
CA ILE A 55 1.03 -8.44 10.68
C ILE A 55 1.51 -9.23 9.47
N SER A 56 1.76 -10.52 9.68
CA SER A 56 2.07 -11.46 8.60
C SER A 56 0.80 -11.71 7.76
N GLY A 57 0.94 -11.75 6.46
CA GLY A 57 -0.17 -12.08 5.58
C GLY A 57 0.17 -11.89 4.12
N ASP A 58 -0.52 -12.62 3.26
CA ASP A 58 -0.36 -12.54 1.82
C ASP A 58 -1.34 -11.50 1.27
N ALA A 59 -0.83 -10.35 0.86
CA ALA A 59 -1.63 -9.20 0.38
C ALA A 59 -2.76 -8.85 1.35
N GLY A 60 -2.45 -8.81 2.66
CA GLY A 60 -3.41 -8.42 3.67
C GLY A 60 -4.52 -9.43 3.94
N SER A 61 -4.31 -10.71 3.60
CA SER A 61 -5.33 -11.75 3.66
C SER A 61 -5.93 -11.95 5.05
N GLN A 62 -5.20 -11.61 6.12
CA GLN A 62 -5.67 -11.76 7.49
C GLN A 62 -6.38 -10.54 8.04
N LEU A 63 -6.43 -9.46 7.26
CA LEU A 63 -7.05 -8.21 7.69
C LEU A 63 -8.50 -8.16 7.25
N GLU A 64 -9.37 -7.68 8.13
CA GLU A 64 -10.80 -7.53 7.84
C GLU A 64 -11.27 -6.09 7.97
N GLU A 65 -10.53 -5.26 8.68
CA GLU A 65 -10.84 -3.85 8.85
C GLU A 65 -10.61 -3.04 7.59
N ARG A 66 -11.19 -1.84 7.53
CA ARG A 66 -10.99 -0.92 6.42
C ARG A 66 -10.14 0.26 6.87
N PHE A 67 -9.35 0.78 5.93
CA PHE A 67 -8.37 1.82 6.21
C PHE A 67 -8.70 3.09 5.44
N ASP A 68 -8.40 4.24 6.04
CA ASP A 68 -8.58 5.55 5.41
C ASP A 68 -7.57 5.77 4.29
N ALA A 69 -6.38 5.23 4.45
CA ALA A 69 -5.33 5.32 3.45
C ALA A 69 -4.63 3.97 3.32
N ILE A 70 -4.26 3.63 2.09
CA ILE A 70 -3.45 2.46 1.80
C ILE A 70 -2.26 2.92 0.97
N ILE A 71 -1.06 2.48 1.34
CA ILE A 71 0.14 2.67 0.53
C ILE A 71 0.61 1.31 0.08
N CYS A 72 0.92 1.18 -1.19
CA CYS A 72 1.36 -0.09 -1.76
C CYS A 72 2.52 0.16 -2.72
N ASN A 73 3.66 -0.46 -2.44
CA ASN A 73 4.80 -0.49 -3.33
C ASN A 73 5.08 -1.96 -3.67
N PRO A 74 4.25 -2.60 -4.47
CA PRO A 74 4.32 -4.02 -4.69
C PRO A 74 5.41 -4.39 -5.71
N PRO A 75 5.92 -5.63 -5.66
CA PRO A 75 6.85 -6.12 -6.68
C PRO A 75 6.08 -6.57 -7.92
N PHE A 76 5.43 -5.63 -8.61
CA PHE A 76 4.56 -5.94 -9.76
C PHE A 76 5.33 -6.39 -10.99
N HIS A 77 6.63 -6.19 -11.04
CA HIS A 77 7.40 -6.53 -12.22
C HIS A 77 8.49 -7.55 -11.91
N GLN A 78 8.68 -8.47 -12.83
CA GLN A 78 9.82 -9.37 -12.89
C GLN A 78 10.45 -9.09 -14.25
N GLY A 79 11.58 -8.35 -14.25
CA GLY A 79 12.16 -7.88 -15.49
C GLY A 79 11.31 -6.80 -16.16
N PHE A 80 10.88 -7.03 -17.39
CA PHE A 80 10.12 -6.05 -18.17
C PHE A 80 8.61 -6.33 -18.20
N ASN A 81 8.18 -7.43 -17.59
CA ASN A 81 6.77 -7.82 -17.62
C ASN A 81 6.11 -7.61 -16.27
N ILE A 82 4.88 -7.13 -16.29
CA ILE A 82 4.06 -7.05 -15.09
C ILE A 82 3.45 -8.43 -14.81
N ASP A 83 3.48 -8.84 -13.55
CA ASP A 83 2.79 -10.07 -13.14
C ASP A 83 1.31 -9.78 -12.95
N SER A 84 0.49 -10.28 -13.88
CA SER A 84 -0.95 -10.00 -13.87
C SER A 84 -1.68 -10.58 -12.67
N GLU A 85 -1.27 -11.76 -12.21
CA GLU A 85 -1.89 -12.38 -11.03
C GLU A 85 -1.56 -11.60 -9.77
N LEU A 86 -0.32 -11.19 -9.62
CA LEU A 86 0.14 -10.41 -8.48
C LEU A 86 -0.54 -9.05 -8.46
N THR A 87 -0.64 -8.42 -9.63
CA THR A 87 -1.32 -7.13 -9.77
C THR A 87 -2.78 -7.23 -9.34
N ALA A 88 -3.51 -8.23 -9.85
CA ALA A 88 -4.90 -8.47 -9.49
C ALA A 88 -5.05 -8.70 -7.98
N LYS A 89 -4.13 -9.45 -7.39
CA LYS A 89 -4.14 -9.76 -5.96
C LYS A 89 -4.06 -8.48 -5.11
N PHE A 90 -3.12 -7.59 -5.41
CA PHE A 90 -2.96 -6.34 -4.67
C PHE A 90 -4.10 -5.35 -4.92
N LEU A 91 -4.61 -5.28 -6.15
CA LEU A 91 -5.75 -4.42 -6.46
C LEU A 91 -7.03 -4.92 -5.77
N THR A 92 -7.27 -6.22 -5.77
CA THR A 92 -8.41 -6.83 -5.07
C THR A 92 -8.32 -6.56 -3.57
N ALA A 93 -7.14 -6.77 -2.97
CA ALA A 93 -6.92 -6.54 -1.55
C ALA A 93 -7.14 -5.06 -1.20
N SER A 94 -6.60 -4.16 -2.00
CA SER A 94 -6.76 -2.72 -1.78
C SER A 94 -8.22 -2.31 -1.82
N LYS A 95 -8.98 -2.84 -2.76
CA LYS A 95 -10.42 -2.54 -2.86
C LYS A 95 -11.18 -3.05 -1.63
N ARG A 96 -10.86 -4.25 -1.17
CA ARG A 96 -11.49 -4.86 -0.01
C ARG A 96 -11.19 -4.09 1.28
N LEU A 97 -9.97 -3.60 1.41
CA LEU A 97 -9.47 -3.00 2.65
C LEU A 97 -9.61 -1.47 2.69
N LEU A 98 -10.05 -0.84 1.62
CA LEU A 98 -10.17 0.61 1.56
C LEU A 98 -11.52 1.06 2.10
N ALA A 99 -11.50 2.05 3.00
CA ALA A 99 -12.72 2.68 3.49
C ALA A 99 -13.44 3.38 2.34
N PRO A 100 -14.78 3.56 2.41
CA PRO A 100 -15.55 4.16 1.30
C PRO A 100 -15.04 5.52 0.84
N LYS A 101 -14.52 6.32 1.76
CA LYS A 101 -13.94 7.64 1.45
C LYS A 101 -12.42 7.64 1.46
N GLY A 102 -11.82 6.45 1.53
CA GLY A 102 -10.37 6.30 1.59
C GLY A 102 -9.69 6.46 0.24
N ARG A 103 -8.38 6.52 0.28
CA ARG A 103 -7.53 6.60 -0.91
C ARG A 103 -6.38 5.64 -0.79
N ALA A 104 -6.08 4.96 -1.90
CA ALA A 104 -4.93 4.08 -1.97
C ALA A 104 -3.91 4.67 -2.95
N LEU A 105 -2.65 4.59 -2.58
CA LEU A 105 -1.55 5.12 -3.38
C LEU A 105 -0.61 3.98 -3.74
N PHE A 106 -0.41 3.78 -5.03
CA PHE A 106 0.51 2.79 -5.56
C PHE A 106 1.77 3.46 -6.07
N VAL A 107 2.91 2.97 -5.62
CA VAL A 107 4.22 3.43 -6.09
C VAL A 107 4.73 2.40 -7.08
N VAL A 108 4.84 2.76 -8.35
CA VAL A 108 5.26 1.82 -9.41
C VAL A 108 6.27 2.47 -10.35
N ASN A 109 7.00 1.64 -11.07
CA ASN A 109 7.89 2.12 -12.11
C ASN A 109 7.10 2.81 -13.22
N ASN A 110 7.71 3.81 -13.85
CA ASN A 110 7.07 4.61 -14.91
C ASN A 110 6.51 3.77 -16.05
N PHE A 111 7.17 2.67 -16.38
CA PHE A 111 6.77 1.83 -17.53
C PHE A 111 5.63 0.88 -17.22
N ILE A 112 5.19 0.78 -15.98
CA ILE A 112 4.09 -0.12 -15.62
C ILE A 112 2.76 0.59 -15.84
N ALA A 113 1.91 0.00 -16.69
CA ALA A 113 0.60 0.57 -17.03
C ALA A 113 -0.45 0.15 -16.00
N LEU A 114 -0.22 0.48 -14.72
CA LEU A 114 -1.13 0.11 -13.65
C LEU A 114 -2.49 0.79 -13.80
N GLU A 115 -2.52 1.99 -14.34
CA GLU A 115 -3.76 2.79 -14.46
C GLU A 115 -4.86 2.02 -15.19
N LYS A 116 -4.49 1.32 -16.26
CA LYS A 116 -5.47 0.55 -17.05
C LYS A 116 -6.06 -0.61 -16.25
N LYS A 117 -5.21 -1.33 -15.54
CA LYS A 117 -5.65 -2.46 -14.69
C LYS A 117 -6.48 -1.97 -13.52
N ALA A 118 -6.08 -0.86 -12.91
CA ALA A 118 -6.76 -0.33 -11.74
C ALA A 118 -8.20 0.09 -12.06
N LEU A 119 -8.50 0.51 -13.28
CA LEU A 119 -9.85 0.90 -13.69
C LEU A 119 -10.85 -0.26 -13.63
N ASP A 120 -10.37 -1.51 -13.66
CA ASP A 120 -11.24 -2.68 -13.47
C ASP A 120 -11.70 -2.83 -12.02
N TYR A 121 -11.05 -2.16 -11.08
CA TYR A 121 -11.31 -2.29 -9.64
C TYR A 121 -11.84 -1.01 -9.01
N PHE A 122 -11.42 0.15 -9.52
CA PHE A 122 -11.73 1.45 -8.93
C PHE A 122 -12.30 2.40 -9.98
N PRO A 123 -13.36 3.15 -9.63
CA PRO A 123 -13.92 4.14 -10.55
C PRO A 123 -13.06 5.38 -10.72
N ARG A 124 -12.17 5.64 -9.75
CA ARG A 124 -11.29 6.81 -9.77
C ARG A 124 -9.83 6.36 -9.76
N VAL A 125 -9.12 6.65 -10.82
CA VAL A 125 -7.70 6.31 -10.99
C VAL A 125 -7.00 7.52 -11.60
N ARG A 126 -5.90 7.95 -10.98
CA ARG A 126 -5.20 9.11 -11.48
C ARG A 126 -3.72 9.06 -11.10
N GLU A 127 -2.85 9.47 -12.03
CA GLU A 127 -1.45 9.67 -11.73
C GLU A 127 -1.32 11.03 -11.01
N VAL A 128 -0.79 11.02 -9.79
CA VAL A 128 -0.69 12.24 -8.97
C VAL A 128 0.72 12.81 -8.94
N ALA A 129 1.72 12.01 -9.26
CA ALA A 129 3.12 12.45 -9.32
C ALA A 129 3.93 11.52 -10.17
N ARG A 130 5.04 12.01 -10.70
CA ARG A 130 5.98 11.24 -11.50
C ARG A 130 7.39 11.77 -11.29
N SER A 131 8.32 10.87 -11.05
CA SER A 131 9.75 11.19 -11.05
C SER A 131 10.41 10.55 -12.27
N GLY A 132 11.74 10.56 -12.34
CA GLY A 132 12.46 9.94 -13.44
C GLY A 132 12.26 8.44 -13.57
N SER A 133 12.02 7.74 -12.45
CA SER A 133 11.94 6.28 -12.43
C SER A 133 10.58 5.76 -11.98
N PHE A 134 9.88 6.51 -11.14
CA PHE A 134 8.64 6.07 -10.49
C PHE A 134 7.49 7.02 -10.75
N LYS A 135 6.28 6.49 -10.64
CA LYS A 135 5.06 7.29 -10.62
C LYS A 135 4.17 6.87 -9.46
N LEU A 136 3.33 7.78 -9.03
CA LEU A 136 2.36 7.56 -7.96
C LEU A 136 0.97 7.55 -8.57
N ILE A 137 0.26 6.44 -8.37
CA ILE A 137 -1.10 6.26 -8.88
C ILE A 137 -2.05 6.25 -7.69
N MET A 138 -2.98 7.18 -7.65
CA MET A 138 -4.00 7.26 -6.61
C MET A 138 -5.30 6.66 -7.12
N VAL A 139 -5.91 5.82 -6.30
CA VAL A 139 -7.20 5.20 -6.60
C VAL A 139 -8.17 5.44 -5.44
N SER A 140 -9.46 5.51 -5.75
CA SER A 140 -10.49 5.66 -4.74
C SER A 140 -11.81 5.10 -5.24
N LEU A 141 -12.71 4.82 -4.29
CA LEU A 141 -14.06 4.33 -4.58
C LEU A 141 -15.03 5.47 -4.82
N LYS A 142 -14.75 6.64 -4.26
CA LYS A 142 -15.55 7.85 -4.42
C LYS A 142 -14.65 9.03 -4.76
N GLY A 143 -15.15 9.94 -5.53
CA GLY A 143 -14.43 11.12 -5.94
C GLY A 143 -14.14 12.14 -4.85
#